data_b0cdb2b3487d8c271063056b9441a6f4
#
_entry.id   b0cdb2b3487d8c271063056b9441a6f4
#
_cell.length_a   1.000
_cell.length_b   1.000
_cell.length_c   1.000
_cell.angle_alpha   90.00
_cell.angle_beta   90.00
_cell.angle_gamma   90.00
#
_symmetry.space_group_name_H-M   'P 1'
#
loop_
_entity.id
_entity.type
_entity.pdbx_description
1 polymer ?
#
loop_
_entity_poly.entity_id
_entity_poly.type
_entity_poly.pdbx_seq_one_letter_code
_entity_poly.pdbx_strand_id
1 'polypeptide(L)'
;MELKKILSLLVILAAVSAQQSFSQTSPTMSNLIVAATKTHLPKQKILIPVTILDAEDIALSGANNLSEILRFIAGIDVTSNGGPGQIASIFMHGSNSNHTLILINGIKINDSATGTAAIQNIHPDLIEKIEIIKAPRTSLYGSNAVGGVINIITKKQTKTGYEIGYKTGSDNTDTINFMGGFHSSEIQGGIQFHQYKTDGFPARTESNVASGHENDSVNAFLNFDHDNWSLVTNVWQSSGTTEYLDFFLTPVSQDFNNTTGSLDINKIFSDRWVSNLNFGFSRDDIKQNETPDFNDSKKLFFEWQNTIHANDNHQIVAGIYLANEKFDASNYGLDIATEANSTALYIEDIINRGKHQLLTAARISNKEGIXDKXTWNIEYGFIINPSMRLLLNAGRATRNPSSFDLYGYGGNPELTPEXSKNIGIGIAMIPSDKLSVEFSAFSNEITDLITFNYNDFKLYNIEQARIKGIEGHIEYLANDWNVYLNATLQNPKNTTSKQMLLRRPKKTVSLGLRRSFGLLDFNMNLLFSDSRMDFGGVRLDDYVLCNITVQYHLNERWLIRATINNVTDETYMLANNYNTAQRQGYLGFVYRPTP
;
A
#
# COMPACT_ATOMS: atom_id res chain seq x y z
N MET A 1 -25.21 12.31 19.90
CA MET A 1 -26.36 11.37 19.93
C MET A 1 -26.03 10.03 19.26
N GLU A 2 -25.10 10.02 18.34
CA GLU A 2 -24.70 8.81 17.58
C GLU A 2 -23.87 7.81 18.41
N LEU A 3 -22.97 8.33 19.27
CA LEU A 3 -22.09 7.46 20.09
C LEU A 3 -22.89 6.51 21.02
N LYS A 4 -24.06 6.98 21.50
CA LYS A 4 -24.94 6.15 22.36
C LYS A 4 -25.60 5.00 21.60
N LYS A 5 -25.88 5.18 20.30
CA LYS A 5 -26.46 4.12 19.46
C LYS A 5 -25.43 3.02 19.15
N ILE A 6 -24.18 3.42 18.99
CA ILE A 6 -23.07 2.48 18.74
C ILE A 6 -22.79 1.65 20.01
N LEU A 7 -22.83 2.29 21.18
CA LEU A 7 -22.67 1.57 22.45
C LEU A 7 -23.82 0.60 22.72
N SER A 8 -25.03 0.92 22.30
CA SER A 8 -26.19 0.03 22.46
C SER A 8 -26.08 -1.21 21.56
N LEU A 9 -25.51 -1.07 20.37
CA LEU A 9 -25.28 -2.19 19.47
C LEU A 9 -24.21 -3.14 20.02
N LEU A 10 -23.19 -2.58 20.66
CA LEU A 10 -22.10 -3.35 21.28
C LEU A 10 -22.57 -4.20 22.46
N VAL A 11 -23.57 -3.69 23.21
CA VAL A 11 -24.14 -4.42 24.38
C VAL A 11 -24.99 -5.61 23.94
N ILE A 12 -25.66 -5.52 22.78
CA ILE A 12 -26.49 -6.61 22.27
C ILE A 12 -25.62 -7.78 21.75
N LEU A 13 -24.44 -7.47 21.18
CA LEU A 13 -23.51 -8.49 20.69
C LEU A 13 -22.81 -9.24 21.84
N ALA A 14 -22.68 -8.63 23.02
CA ALA A 14 -22.03 -9.24 24.18
C ALA A 14 -22.91 -10.29 24.88
N ALA A 15 -24.21 -10.34 24.57
CA ALA A 15 -25.17 -11.19 25.28
C ALA A 15 -25.35 -12.61 24.67
N VAL A 16 -24.68 -12.90 23.54
CA VAL A 16 -24.77 -14.22 22.91
C VAL A 16 -23.51 -15.03 23.22
N SER A 17 -23.41 -15.49 24.47
CA SER A 17 -22.32 -16.38 24.86
C SER A 17 -22.86 -17.75 25.26
N ALA A 18 -22.68 -18.75 24.42
CA ALA A 18 -22.81 -20.14 24.78
C ALA A 18 -21.86 -21.04 23.96
N GLN A 19 -20.85 -21.45 24.64
CA GLN A 19 -20.01 -22.64 24.53
C GLN A 19 -19.98 -23.48 23.26
N GLN A 20 -18.79 -23.57 22.65
CA GLN A 20 -18.08 -24.85 22.41
C GLN A 20 -16.66 -24.56 21.90
N SER A 21 -15.69 -25.17 22.57
CA SER A 21 -14.27 -25.00 22.26
C SER A 21 -13.85 -25.96 21.15
N PHE A 22 -13.45 -25.42 20.02
CA PHE A 22 -12.63 -26.15 19.07
C PHE A 22 -11.29 -25.46 18.98
N SER A 23 -10.24 -26.22 19.35
CA SER A 23 -8.87 -25.77 19.22
C SER A 23 -8.49 -25.71 17.74
N GLN A 24 -8.51 -24.54 17.15
CA GLN A 24 -7.83 -24.31 15.89
C GLN A 24 -6.41 -23.85 16.18
N THR A 25 -5.46 -24.68 15.84
CA THR A 25 -4.08 -24.24 15.71
C THR A 25 -4.03 -23.30 14.53
N SER A 26 -3.90 -22.03 14.78
CA SER A 26 -3.67 -21.04 13.74
C SER A 26 -2.46 -21.47 12.91
N PRO A 27 -2.58 -21.52 11.58
CA PRO A 27 -1.38 -21.74 10.79
C PRO A 27 -0.42 -20.59 11.06
N THR A 28 0.78 -20.91 11.46
CA THR A 28 1.86 -19.96 11.56
C THR A 28 2.22 -19.54 10.12
N MET A 29 1.47 -18.59 9.56
CA MET A 29 1.97 -17.91 8.39
C MET A 29 3.23 -17.17 8.81
N SER A 30 4.27 -17.38 8.05
CA SER A 30 5.56 -16.76 8.27
C SER A 30 5.37 -15.24 8.33
N ASN A 31 5.55 -14.66 9.49
CA ASN A 31 5.55 -13.21 9.71
C ASN A 31 6.83 -12.58 9.12
N LEU A 32 7.35 -13.16 8.04
CA LEU A 32 8.53 -12.66 7.36
C LEU A 32 8.17 -11.44 6.51
N ILE A 33 8.98 -10.42 6.61
CA ILE A 33 8.82 -9.15 5.91
C ILE A 33 10.04 -8.95 5.00
N VAL A 34 9.81 -8.61 3.75
CA VAL A 34 10.88 -8.34 2.78
C VAL A 34 11.08 -6.84 2.56
N ALA A 35 9.99 -6.07 2.55
CA ALA A 35 10.05 -4.66 2.14
C ALA A 35 10.90 -3.78 3.07
N ALA A 36 11.10 -4.20 4.32
CA ALA A 36 11.88 -3.39 5.27
C ALA A 36 13.39 -3.42 5.01
N THR A 37 13.93 -4.56 4.57
CA THR A 37 15.38 -4.80 4.48
C THR A 37 15.82 -5.51 3.19
N LYS A 38 14.91 -5.71 2.24
CA LYS A 38 15.15 -6.51 1.02
C LYS A 38 15.60 -7.95 1.30
N THR A 39 15.45 -8.41 2.54
CA THR A 39 15.69 -9.81 2.95
C THR A 39 14.54 -10.25 3.85
N HIS A 40 14.32 -11.56 3.90
CA HIS A 40 13.22 -12.10 4.69
C HIS A 40 13.56 -12.06 6.19
N LEU A 41 12.98 -11.10 6.90
CA LEU A 41 13.15 -10.98 8.36
C LEU A 41 11.79 -11.10 9.08
N PRO A 42 11.74 -11.78 10.22
CA PRO A 42 10.52 -11.80 11.02
C PRO A 42 10.23 -10.41 11.61
N LYS A 43 8.94 -10.09 11.77
CA LYS A 43 8.49 -8.78 12.26
C LYS A 43 9.22 -8.35 13.53
N GLN A 44 9.52 -9.32 14.42
CA GLN A 44 10.20 -9.05 15.69
C GLN A 44 11.62 -8.51 15.53
N LYS A 45 12.23 -8.68 14.35
CA LYS A 45 13.58 -8.17 14.06
C LYS A 45 13.57 -6.83 13.33
N ILE A 46 12.39 -6.35 12.93
CA ILE A 46 12.26 -5.05 12.26
C ILE A 46 12.28 -3.94 13.32
N LEU A 47 13.01 -2.87 13.05
CA LEU A 47 13.29 -1.81 14.02
C LEU A 47 12.49 -0.53 13.79
N ILE A 48 11.47 -0.59 12.92
CA ILE A 48 10.58 0.53 12.58
C ILE A 48 9.13 0.06 12.57
N PRO A 49 8.15 0.98 12.60
CA PRO A 49 6.75 0.59 12.53
C PRO A 49 6.41 -0.12 11.22
N VAL A 50 5.81 -1.31 11.34
CA VAL A 50 5.41 -2.15 10.21
C VAL A 50 4.00 -2.69 10.46
N THR A 51 3.17 -2.64 9.44
CA THR A 51 1.85 -3.29 9.44
C THR A 51 1.85 -4.37 8.36
N ILE A 52 1.34 -5.54 8.71
CA ILE A 52 1.14 -6.66 7.77
C ILE A 52 -0.35 -6.95 7.73
N LEU A 53 -0.90 -7.07 6.53
CA LEU A 53 -2.26 -7.56 6.31
C LEU A 53 -2.16 -8.83 5.48
N ASP A 54 -2.76 -9.91 5.96
CA ASP A 54 -2.79 -11.15 5.21
C ASP A 54 -4.07 -11.26 4.35
N ALA A 55 -4.20 -12.34 3.60
CA ALA A 55 -5.32 -12.53 2.68
C ALA A 55 -6.67 -12.57 3.40
N GLU A 56 -6.71 -13.09 4.64
CA GLU A 56 -7.93 -13.11 5.44
C GLU A 56 -8.32 -11.71 5.92
N ASP A 57 -7.35 -10.94 6.42
CA ASP A 57 -7.56 -9.54 6.79
C ASP A 57 -8.16 -8.76 5.63
N ILE A 58 -7.59 -8.95 4.44
CA ILE A 58 -8.00 -8.26 3.22
C ILE A 58 -9.42 -8.68 2.82
N ALA A 59 -9.71 -9.99 2.79
CA ALA A 59 -11.02 -10.52 2.40
C ALA A 59 -12.12 -10.05 3.37
N LEU A 60 -11.83 -10.09 4.68
CA LEU A 60 -12.81 -9.71 5.71
C LEU A 60 -12.96 -8.19 5.84
N SER A 61 -12.07 -7.39 5.25
CA SER A 61 -12.24 -5.94 5.23
C SER A 61 -13.47 -5.51 4.42
N GLY A 62 -13.88 -6.32 3.45
CA GLY A 62 -15.01 -6.02 2.57
C GLY A 62 -14.69 -4.95 1.53
N ALA A 63 -13.43 -4.59 1.37
CA ALA A 63 -13.01 -3.53 0.46
C ALA A 63 -13.09 -3.95 -1.01
N ASN A 64 -13.40 -2.99 -1.88
CA ASN A 64 -13.46 -3.20 -3.33
C ASN A 64 -12.20 -2.69 -4.05
N ASN A 65 -11.35 -1.95 -3.35
CA ASN A 65 -10.09 -1.47 -3.89
C ASN A 65 -9.07 -1.27 -2.77
N LEU A 66 -7.82 -1.11 -3.16
CA LEU A 66 -6.70 -1.00 -2.21
C LEU A 66 -6.84 0.23 -1.30
N SER A 67 -7.34 1.35 -1.81
CA SER A 67 -7.46 2.57 -1.00
C SER A 67 -8.44 2.40 0.16
N GLU A 68 -9.50 1.59 -0.04
CA GLU A 68 -10.46 1.30 1.03
C GLU A 68 -9.84 0.48 2.16
N ILE A 69 -8.89 -0.40 1.85
CA ILE A 69 -8.15 -1.15 2.86
C ILE A 69 -7.24 -0.20 3.64
N LEU A 70 -6.47 0.61 2.92
CA LEU A 70 -5.39 1.40 3.51
C LEU A 70 -5.89 2.50 4.46
N ARG A 71 -7.11 3.01 4.26
CA ARG A 71 -7.62 4.09 5.13
C ARG A 71 -7.88 3.64 6.58
N PHE A 72 -7.94 2.34 6.85
CA PHE A 72 -8.11 1.80 8.21
C PHE A 72 -6.77 1.60 8.94
N ILE A 73 -5.64 1.88 8.29
CA ILE A 73 -4.31 1.62 8.82
C ILE A 73 -3.77 2.88 9.51
N ALA A 74 -3.25 2.71 10.73
CA ALA A 74 -2.63 3.83 11.46
C ALA A 74 -1.50 4.47 10.63
N GLY A 75 -1.45 5.80 10.59
CA GLY A 75 -0.40 6.54 9.89
C GLY A 75 -0.62 6.69 8.39
N ILE A 76 -1.75 6.20 7.86
CA ILE A 76 -2.09 6.34 6.44
C ILE A 76 -3.42 7.08 6.31
N ASP A 77 -3.40 8.18 5.57
CA ASP A 77 -4.61 8.88 5.14
C ASP A 77 -4.80 8.65 3.65
N VAL A 78 -6.05 8.60 3.22
CA VAL A 78 -6.39 8.34 1.82
C VAL A 78 -7.39 9.38 1.35
N THR A 79 -7.24 9.79 0.10
CA THR A 79 -8.24 10.60 -0.58
C THR A 79 -8.55 9.96 -1.94
N SER A 80 -9.76 10.22 -2.44
CA SER A 80 -10.19 9.72 -3.75
C SER A 80 -11.05 10.78 -4.43
N ASN A 81 -10.92 10.88 -5.74
CA ASN A 81 -11.68 11.82 -6.57
C ASN A 81 -12.93 11.14 -7.13
N GLY A 82 -13.66 10.41 -6.29
CA GLY A 82 -14.90 9.74 -6.67
C GLY A 82 -14.87 8.25 -6.33
N GLY A 83 -15.57 7.47 -7.12
CA GLY A 83 -15.77 6.04 -6.90
C GLY A 83 -14.72 5.13 -7.52
N PRO A 84 -15.11 3.91 -7.92
CA PRO A 84 -14.18 2.93 -8.46
C PRO A 84 -13.41 3.46 -9.68
N GLY A 85 -12.13 3.14 -9.75
CA GLY A 85 -11.25 3.54 -10.85
C GLY A 85 -10.80 5.01 -10.83
N GLN A 86 -11.42 5.85 -9.98
CA GLN A 86 -11.03 7.26 -9.87
C GLN A 86 -9.70 7.39 -9.12
N ILE A 87 -8.95 8.45 -9.44
CA ILE A 87 -7.64 8.69 -8.84
C ILE A 87 -7.72 8.67 -7.31
N ALA A 88 -6.88 7.88 -6.70
CA ALA A 88 -6.74 7.81 -5.24
C ALA A 88 -5.30 8.16 -4.84
N SER A 89 -5.17 8.86 -3.72
CA SER A 89 -3.87 9.29 -3.18
C SER A 89 -3.70 8.79 -1.76
N ILE A 90 -2.46 8.42 -1.42
CA ILE A 90 -2.08 7.93 -0.09
C ILE A 90 -1.14 8.95 0.54
N PHE A 91 -1.38 9.29 1.79
CA PHE A 91 -0.52 10.21 2.56
C PHE A 91 0.02 9.44 3.77
N MET A 92 1.20 8.86 3.64
CA MET A 92 1.84 8.11 4.72
C MET A 92 2.55 9.09 5.66
N HIS A 93 2.18 9.07 6.96
CA HIS A 93 2.68 10.04 7.94
C HIS A 93 2.56 11.48 7.41
N GLY A 94 1.43 11.78 6.72
CA GLY A 94 1.12 13.10 6.21
C GLY A 94 1.94 13.57 5.02
N SER A 95 2.88 12.77 4.51
CA SER A 95 3.70 13.11 3.34
C SER A 95 2.85 13.09 2.05
N ASN A 96 3.39 13.56 0.94
CA ASN A 96 2.68 13.57 -0.35
C ASN A 96 2.55 12.16 -0.93
N SER A 97 1.59 11.97 -1.82
CA SER A 97 1.33 10.65 -2.41
C SER A 97 2.54 10.11 -3.20
N ASN A 98 3.28 10.98 -3.87
CA ASN A 98 4.51 10.59 -4.59
C ASN A 98 5.72 10.39 -3.66
N HIS A 99 5.53 10.51 -2.34
CA HIS A 99 6.51 10.17 -1.31
C HIS A 99 6.34 8.73 -0.80
N THR A 100 5.30 8.01 -1.23
CA THR A 100 5.09 6.61 -0.85
C THR A 100 5.39 5.71 -2.04
N LEU A 101 6.35 4.81 -1.86
CA LEU A 101 6.71 3.84 -2.89
C LEU A 101 5.75 2.66 -2.82
N ILE A 102 5.17 2.30 -3.95
CA ILE A 102 4.28 1.14 -4.06
C ILE A 102 4.99 0.06 -4.88
N LEU A 103 4.99 -1.16 -4.35
CA LEU A 103 5.59 -2.31 -5.03
C LEU A 103 4.52 -3.37 -5.25
N ILE A 104 4.60 -4.08 -6.38
CA ILE A 104 3.88 -5.34 -6.61
C ILE A 104 4.94 -6.43 -6.78
N ASN A 105 4.95 -7.39 -5.85
CA ASN A 105 5.96 -8.46 -5.83
C ASN A 105 7.39 -7.89 -5.90
N GLY A 106 7.64 -6.77 -5.20
CA GLY A 106 8.95 -6.12 -5.18
C GLY A 106 9.22 -5.16 -6.34
N ILE A 107 8.34 -5.10 -7.34
CA ILE A 107 8.53 -4.25 -8.53
C ILE A 107 7.88 -2.89 -8.30
N LYS A 108 8.63 -1.81 -8.51
CA LYS A 108 8.13 -0.43 -8.34
C LYS A 108 7.10 -0.11 -9.42
N ILE A 109 5.91 0.35 -9.00
CA ILE A 109 4.84 0.73 -9.92
C ILE A 109 4.55 2.22 -9.94
N ASN A 110 5.26 3.03 -9.14
CA ASN A 110 5.14 4.49 -9.25
C ASN A 110 5.57 4.90 -10.67
N ASP A 111 4.70 5.61 -11.38
CA ASP A 111 4.93 6.03 -12.75
C ASP A 111 6.02 7.12 -12.85
N SER A 112 6.50 7.39 -14.04
CA SER A 112 7.48 8.45 -14.28
C SER A 112 6.81 9.80 -14.51
N ALA A 113 5.51 9.81 -14.81
CA ALA A 113 4.75 11.03 -15.07
C ALA A 113 4.62 11.90 -13.82
N THR A 114 4.07 11.32 -12.76
CA THR A 114 3.73 12.03 -11.51
C THR A 114 4.52 11.54 -10.30
N GLY A 115 5.12 10.34 -10.40
CA GLY A 115 5.75 9.66 -9.28
C GLY A 115 4.76 8.95 -8.37
N THR A 116 3.48 8.85 -8.75
CA THR A 116 2.45 8.13 -7.97
C THR A 116 2.17 6.76 -8.58
N ALA A 117 1.37 5.96 -7.92
CA ALA A 117 0.98 4.63 -8.40
C ALA A 117 -0.53 4.56 -8.58
N ALA A 118 -0.97 3.83 -9.61
CA ALA A 118 -2.39 3.64 -9.93
C ALA A 118 -3.02 2.60 -8.98
N ILE A 119 -3.10 2.92 -7.70
CA ILE A 119 -3.61 2.00 -6.66
C ILE A 119 -5.08 1.67 -6.84
N GLN A 120 -5.84 2.54 -7.50
CA GLN A 120 -7.25 2.33 -7.80
C GLN A 120 -7.48 1.16 -8.75
N ASN A 121 -6.45 0.72 -9.47
CA ASN A 121 -6.52 -0.38 -10.43
C ASN A 121 -6.11 -1.74 -9.83
N ILE A 122 -5.78 -1.78 -8.53
CA ILE A 122 -5.34 -3.02 -7.86
C ILE A 122 -6.51 -3.56 -7.02
N HIS A 123 -7.08 -4.69 -7.44
CA HIS A 123 -8.23 -5.26 -6.74
C HIS A 123 -7.78 -6.15 -5.57
N PRO A 124 -8.46 -6.05 -4.41
CA PRO A 124 -8.09 -6.84 -3.22
C PRO A 124 -8.06 -8.35 -3.43
N ASP A 125 -8.91 -8.89 -4.30
CA ASP A 125 -8.98 -10.33 -4.56
C ASP A 125 -7.68 -10.90 -5.15
N LEU A 126 -6.79 -10.04 -5.69
CA LEU A 126 -5.50 -10.43 -6.25
C LEU A 126 -4.40 -10.51 -5.18
N ILE A 127 -4.67 -10.04 -3.96
CA ILE A 127 -3.63 -9.77 -2.98
C ILE A 127 -3.57 -10.88 -1.92
N GLU A 128 -2.38 -11.44 -1.73
CA GLU A 128 -2.07 -12.42 -0.66
C GLU A 128 -1.66 -11.72 0.63
N LYS A 129 -0.86 -10.65 0.50
CA LYS A 129 -0.29 -9.97 1.66
C LYS A 129 0.06 -8.53 1.29
N ILE A 130 -0.12 -7.62 2.22
CA ILE A 130 0.36 -6.23 2.11
C ILE A 130 1.35 -5.98 3.25
N GLU A 131 2.57 -5.56 2.91
CA GLU A 131 3.58 -5.11 3.87
C GLU A 131 3.66 -3.59 3.81
N ILE A 132 3.45 -2.92 4.94
CA ILE A 132 3.45 -1.46 5.03
C ILE A 132 4.57 -1.02 5.97
N ILE A 133 5.58 -0.35 5.42
CA ILE A 133 6.75 0.13 6.13
C ILE A 133 6.60 1.64 6.28
N LYS A 134 6.40 2.12 7.50
CA LYS A 134 6.09 3.53 7.78
C LYS A 134 7.33 4.32 8.23
N ALA A 135 8.37 4.25 7.41
CA ALA A 135 9.62 5.01 7.59
C ALA A 135 10.34 5.09 6.24
N PRO A 136 11.18 6.11 6.03
CA PRO A 136 11.89 6.25 4.77
C PRO A 136 12.75 5.02 4.42
N ARG A 137 12.73 4.66 3.14
CA ARG A 137 13.51 3.53 2.59
C ARG A 137 14.26 3.90 1.31
N THR A 138 14.53 5.19 1.10
CA THR A 138 15.26 5.61 -0.10
C THR A 138 16.70 5.08 -0.12
N SER A 139 17.26 4.74 1.04
CA SER A 139 18.57 4.09 1.15
C SER A 139 18.59 2.67 0.56
N LEU A 140 17.43 2.03 0.41
CA LEU A 140 17.32 0.71 -0.22
C LEU A 140 16.68 0.78 -1.60
N TYR A 141 15.60 1.55 -1.72
CA TYR A 141 14.78 1.55 -2.92
C TYR A 141 15.01 2.76 -3.83
N GLY A 142 15.66 3.82 -3.34
CA GLY A 142 15.81 5.06 -4.10
C GLY A 142 14.58 5.95 -4.00
N SER A 143 14.42 6.84 -4.96
CA SER A 143 13.38 7.87 -5.01
C SER A 143 11.97 7.31 -4.74
N ASN A 144 11.10 8.14 -4.18
CA ASN A 144 9.69 7.92 -3.82
C ASN A 144 9.47 7.20 -2.49
N ALA A 145 10.48 6.54 -1.90
CA ALA A 145 10.33 5.88 -0.60
C ALA A 145 10.64 6.85 0.56
N VAL A 146 10.13 8.08 0.49
CA VAL A 146 10.36 9.16 1.46
C VAL A 146 9.47 9.01 2.70
N GLY A 147 8.18 8.73 2.51
CA GLY A 147 7.25 8.45 3.60
C GLY A 147 7.30 7.00 4.03
N GLY A 148 7.57 6.11 3.09
CA GLY A 148 7.65 4.68 3.33
C GLY A 148 7.39 3.85 2.10
N VAL A 149 7.11 2.56 2.32
CA VAL A 149 6.92 1.57 1.25
C VAL A 149 5.67 0.74 1.54
N ILE A 150 4.86 0.50 0.53
CA ILE A 150 3.77 -0.47 0.56
C ILE A 150 4.10 -1.54 -0.47
N ASN A 151 4.31 -2.78 -0.03
CA ASN A 151 4.61 -3.90 -0.91
C ASN A 151 3.41 -4.83 -0.96
N ILE A 152 2.86 -4.98 -2.15
CA ILE A 152 1.70 -5.82 -2.44
C ILE A 152 2.22 -7.14 -2.98
N ILE A 153 1.90 -8.23 -2.31
CA ILE A 153 2.29 -9.58 -2.72
C ILE A 153 1.03 -10.25 -3.26
N THR A 154 1.09 -10.66 -4.52
CA THR A 154 -0.07 -11.24 -5.21
C THR A 154 -0.27 -12.71 -4.80
N LYS A 155 -1.52 -13.15 -4.89
CA LYS A 155 -1.90 -14.53 -4.55
C LYS A 155 -1.18 -15.54 -5.43
N LYS A 156 -0.84 -16.66 -4.84
CA LYS A 156 -0.21 -17.80 -5.52
C LYS A 156 -0.92 -19.08 -5.09
N GLN A 157 -1.51 -19.78 -6.06
CA GLN A 157 -2.05 -21.11 -5.81
C GLN A 157 -0.87 -22.09 -5.80
N THR A 158 -0.33 -22.31 -4.61
CA THR A 158 0.90 -23.12 -4.42
C THR A 158 0.63 -24.62 -4.31
N LYS A 159 -0.64 -25.01 -4.30
CA LYS A 159 -1.05 -26.42 -4.32
C LYS A 159 -1.70 -26.73 -5.68
N THR A 160 -1.66 -28.00 -6.09
CA THR A 160 -2.36 -28.42 -7.31
C THR A 160 -3.87 -28.32 -7.07
N GLY A 161 -4.54 -27.53 -7.88
CA GLY A 161 -5.97 -27.31 -7.75
C GLY A 161 -6.41 -25.98 -8.31
N TYR A 162 -7.69 -25.63 -8.04
CA TYR A 162 -8.22 -24.34 -8.50
C TYR A 162 -9.28 -23.81 -7.54
N GLU A 163 -9.58 -22.54 -7.69
CA GLU A 163 -10.61 -21.82 -6.96
C GLU A 163 -11.40 -20.94 -7.94
N ILE A 164 -12.71 -20.89 -7.78
CA ILE A 164 -13.57 -20.00 -8.56
C ILE A 164 -14.36 -19.15 -7.57
N GLY A 165 -14.44 -17.84 -7.83
CA GLY A 165 -15.22 -16.91 -7.04
C GLY A 165 -16.13 -16.06 -7.90
N TYR A 166 -17.28 -15.69 -7.33
CA TYR A 166 -18.21 -14.73 -7.94
C TYR A 166 -18.76 -13.85 -6.83
N LYS A 167 -18.85 -12.54 -7.09
CA LYS A 167 -19.45 -11.59 -6.16
C LYS A 167 -20.30 -10.61 -6.94
N THR A 168 -21.46 -10.26 -6.38
CA THR A 168 -22.37 -9.29 -6.98
C THR A 168 -22.90 -8.34 -5.89
N GLY A 169 -23.33 -7.14 -6.28
CA GLY A 169 -23.85 -6.20 -5.30
C GLY A 169 -24.23 -4.84 -5.86
N SER A 170 -24.14 -3.86 -5.01
CA SER A 170 -24.57 -2.47 -5.28
C SER A 170 -23.94 -1.92 -6.56
N ASP A 171 -24.63 -0.97 -7.19
CA ASP A 171 -24.18 -0.25 -8.40
C ASP A 171 -23.92 -1.22 -9.57
N ASN A 172 -24.70 -2.31 -9.65
CA ASN A 172 -24.52 -3.37 -10.65
C ASN A 172 -23.09 -3.90 -10.68
N THR A 173 -22.49 -4.04 -9.49
CA THR A 173 -21.12 -4.54 -9.38
C THR A 173 -21.11 -6.06 -9.49
N ASP A 174 -20.28 -6.58 -10.39
CA ASP A 174 -20.01 -8.01 -10.55
C ASP A 174 -18.50 -8.25 -10.56
N THR A 175 -18.09 -9.34 -9.91
CA THR A 175 -16.69 -9.76 -9.86
C THR A 175 -16.63 -11.26 -10.14
N ILE A 176 -15.74 -11.65 -11.04
CA ILE A 176 -15.44 -13.06 -11.31
C ILE A 176 -13.95 -13.27 -11.03
N ASN A 177 -13.64 -14.34 -10.31
CA ASN A 177 -12.26 -14.68 -9.99
C ASN A 177 -12.02 -16.15 -10.26
N PHE A 178 -10.93 -16.47 -10.95
CA PHE A 178 -10.44 -17.84 -11.14
C PHE A 178 -8.97 -17.88 -10.76
N MET A 179 -8.61 -18.87 -9.98
CA MET A 179 -7.21 -19.09 -9.63
C MET A 179 -6.91 -20.57 -9.74
N GLY A 180 -5.86 -20.94 -10.48
CA GLY A 180 -5.44 -22.32 -10.65
C GLY A 180 -3.94 -22.46 -10.52
N GLY A 181 -3.49 -23.63 -10.07
CA GLY A 181 -2.08 -23.85 -9.89
C GLY A 181 -1.71 -25.33 -9.86
N PHE A 182 -0.41 -25.55 -9.89
CA PHE A 182 0.18 -26.88 -9.80
C PHE A 182 1.45 -26.82 -8.97
N HIS A 183 1.76 -27.96 -8.38
CA HIS A 183 2.95 -28.13 -7.55
C HIS A 183 3.56 -29.51 -7.78
N SER A 184 4.87 -29.53 -7.96
CA SER A 184 5.67 -30.76 -7.93
C SER A 184 6.90 -30.52 -7.06
N SER A 185 7.80 -31.49 -6.99
CA SER A 185 8.95 -31.40 -6.10
C SER A 185 9.86 -30.20 -6.35
N GLU A 186 10.01 -29.77 -7.58
CA GLU A 186 10.93 -28.66 -7.94
C GLU A 186 10.23 -27.46 -8.58
N ILE A 187 9.02 -27.66 -9.10
CA ILE A 187 8.33 -26.62 -9.89
C ILE A 187 6.95 -26.39 -9.31
N GLN A 188 6.61 -25.13 -9.12
CA GLN A 188 5.24 -24.72 -8.82
C GLN A 188 4.89 -23.53 -9.66
N GLY A 189 3.64 -23.47 -10.09
CA GLY A 189 3.18 -22.38 -10.91
C GLY A 189 1.69 -22.20 -10.81
N GLY A 190 1.24 -21.02 -11.20
CA GLY A 190 -0.18 -20.74 -11.15
C GLY A 190 -0.55 -19.49 -11.92
N ILE A 191 -1.85 -19.35 -12.12
CA ILE A 191 -2.43 -18.20 -12.81
C ILE A 191 -3.73 -17.82 -12.11
N GLN A 192 -4.00 -16.52 -12.09
CA GLN A 192 -5.24 -15.96 -11.59
C GLN A 192 -5.79 -15.01 -12.64
N PHE A 193 -7.07 -15.14 -12.95
CA PHE A 193 -7.85 -14.20 -13.75
C PHE A 193 -8.88 -13.55 -12.85
N HIS A 194 -9.02 -12.25 -12.98
CA HIS A 194 -9.98 -11.49 -12.18
C HIS A 194 -10.64 -10.45 -13.06
N GLN A 195 -11.95 -10.38 -13.01
CA GLN A 195 -12.72 -9.35 -13.70
C GLN A 195 -13.59 -8.62 -12.67
N TYR A 196 -13.57 -7.30 -12.73
CA TYR A 196 -14.41 -6.42 -11.92
C TYR A 196 -15.14 -5.47 -12.85
N LYS A 197 -16.44 -5.33 -12.64
CA LYS A 197 -17.26 -4.41 -13.43
C LYS A 197 -18.28 -3.76 -12.51
N THR A 198 -18.49 -2.45 -12.67
CA THR A 198 -19.49 -1.70 -11.90
C THR A 198 -19.97 -0.52 -12.74
N ASP A 199 -21.26 -0.17 -12.58
CA ASP A 199 -21.80 1.08 -13.13
C ASP A 199 -21.34 2.28 -12.31
N GLY A 200 -20.86 2.06 -11.08
CA GLY A 200 -20.40 3.11 -10.18
C GLY A 200 -21.52 4.03 -9.73
N PHE A 201 -21.13 5.21 -9.28
CA PHE A 201 -22.05 6.25 -8.83
C PHE A 201 -21.52 7.60 -9.33
N PRO A 202 -22.32 8.70 -9.27
CA PRO A 202 -21.84 10.00 -9.71
C PRO A 202 -20.59 10.42 -8.93
N ALA A 203 -19.47 10.60 -9.64
CA ALA A 203 -18.19 10.95 -9.01
C ALA A 203 -18.19 12.41 -8.50
N ARG A 204 -18.95 13.31 -9.15
CA ARG A 204 -18.99 14.73 -8.81
C ARG A 204 -20.34 15.09 -8.18
N THR A 205 -20.28 15.96 -7.16
CA THR A 205 -21.50 16.44 -6.47
C THR A 205 -22.41 17.26 -7.38
N GLU A 206 -21.84 17.86 -8.44
CA GLU A 206 -22.57 18.71 -9.39
C GLU A 206 -23.25 17.91 -10.51
N SER A 207 -23.15 16.59 -10.52
CA SER A 207 -23.65 15.74 -11.60
C SER A 207 -24.40 14.55 -11.06
N ASN A 208 -25.38 14.07 -11.84
CA ASN A 208 -26.09 12.81 -11.55
C ASN A 208 -25.61 11.66 -12.46
N VAL A 209 -24.57 11.91 -13.28
CA VAL A 209 -24.07 10.88 -14.19
C VAL A 209 -23.12 9.96 -13.43
N ALA A 210 -23.43 8.67 -13.39
CA ALA A 210 -22.57 7.66 -12.78
C ALA A 210 -21.29 7.49 -13.60
N SER A 211 -20.21 7.13 -12.93
CA SER A 211 -18.90 6.88 -13.54
C SER A 211 -18.54 5.41 -13.31
N GLY A 212 -18.66 4.62 -14.36
CA GLY A 212 -18.39 3.19 -14.29
C GLY A 212 -16.92 2.84 -14.36
N HIS A 213 -16.63 1.58 -14.04
CA HIS A 213 -15.25 1.08 -14.06
C HIS A 213 -15.23 -0.41 -14.41
N GLU A 214 -14.42 -0.77 -15.39
CA GLU A 214 -14.16 -2.16 -15.75
C GLU A 214 -12.66 -2.42 -15.58
N ASN A 215 -12.30 -3.58 -15.02
CA ASN A 215 -10.92 -3.93 -14.73
C ASN A 215 -10.74 -5.44 -14.88
N ASP A 216 -9.99 -5.85 -15.88
CA ASP A 216 -9.56 -7.23 -16.10
C ASP A 216 -8.12 -7.36 -15.65
N SER A 217 -7.85 -8.32 -14.77
CA SER A 217 -6.51 -8.52 -14.22
C SER A 217 -6.05 -9.97 -14.41
N VAL A 218 -4.77 -10.12 -14.64
CA VAL A 218 -4.08 -11.41 -14.72
C VAL A 218 -2.88 -11.36 -13.77
N ASN A 219 -2.71 -12.41 -13.00
CA ASN A 219 -1.55 -12.62 -12.16
C ASN A 219 -1.04 -14.02 -12.43
N ALA A 220 0.25 -14.18 -12.70
CA ALA A 220 0.86 -15.49 -12.99
C ALA A 220 2.24 -15.58 -12.35
N PHE A 221 2.59 -16.78 -11.93
CA PHE A 221 3.91 -17.03 -11.35
C PHE A 221 4.42 -18.40 -11.77
N LEU A 222 5.73 -18.53 -11.79
CA LEU A 222 6.41 -19.81 -11.94
C LEU A 222 7.66 -19.80 -11.06
N ASN A 223 7.76 -20.77 -10.17
CA ASN A 223 8.90 -20.93 -9.28
C ASN A 223 9.56 -22.27 -9.59
N PHE A 224 10.88 -22.28 -9.65
CA PHE A 224 11.70 -23.44 -9.81
C PHE A 224 12.75 -23.45 -8.71
N ASP A 225 12.80 -24.53 -7.95
CA ASP A 225 13.77 -24.73 -6.86
C ASP A 225 14.56 -26.01 -7.09
N HIS A 226 15.87 -25.90 -7.15
CA HIS A 226 16.75 -27.05 -7.36
C HIS A 226 18.06 -26.85 -6.63
N ASP A 227 18.32 -27.69 -5.64
CA ASP A 227 19.51 -27.63 -4.80
C ASP A 227 19.73 -26.22 -4.22
N ASN A 228 20.78 -25.53 -4.66
CA ASN A 228 21.15 -24.21 -4.19
C ASN A 228 20.77 -23.08 -5.17
N TRP A 229 19.90 -23.38 -6.13
CA TRP A 229 19.36 -22.41 -7.08
C TRP A 229 17.85 -22.29 -6.91
N SER A 230 17.33 -21.09 -7.01
CA SER A 230 15.91 -20.90 -7.25
C SER A 230 15.69 -19.83 -8.31
N LEU A 231 14.62 -20.00 -9.04
CA LEU A 231 14.17 -19.05 -10.06
C LEU A 231 12.71 -18.75 -9.77
N VAL A 232 12.38 -17.47 -9.67
CA VAL A 232 11.03 -17.01 -9.38
C VAL A 232 10.62 -16.01 -10.45
N THR A 233 9.51 -16.28 -11.13
CA THR A 233 8.96 -15.34 -12.09
C THR A 233 7.58 -14.89 -11.63
N ASN A 234 7.26 -13.64 -11.85
CA ASN A 234 5.94 -13.09 -11.60
C ASN A 234 5.55 -12.16 -12.75
N VAL A 235 4.29 -12.23 -13.14
CA VAL A 235 3.68 -11.28 -14.07
C VAL A 235 2.35 -10.84 -13.49
N TRP A 236 2.10 -9.56 -13.48
CA TRP A 236 0.80 -8.99 -13.12
C TRP A 236 0.41 -7.97 -14.18
N GLN A 237 -0.86 -7.98 -14.56
CA GLN A 237 -1.43 -6.99 -15.46
C GLN A 237 -2.82 -6.65 -14.99
N SER A 238 -3.18 -5.38 -15.08
CA SER A 238 -4.53 -4.87 -14.84
C SER A 238 -4.86 -3.88 -15.96
N SER A 239 -5.95 -4.11 -16.67
CA SER A 239 -6.34 -3.27 -17.80
C SER A 239 -7.85 -3.12 -17.85
N GLY A 240 -8.31 -2.00 -18.38
CA GLY A 240 -9.74 -1.74 -18.46
C GLY A 240 -10.05 -0.31 -18.83
N THR A 241 -11.27 0.11 -18.49
CA THR A 241 -11.79 1.43 -18.81
C THR A 241 -12.39 2.06 -17.55
N THR A 242 -12.07 3.33 -17.33
CA THR A 242 -12.66 4.14 -16.25
C THR A 242 -13.41 5.31 -16.88
N GLU A 243 -14.68 5.43 -16.55
CA GLU A 243 -15.49 6.60 -16.90
C GLU A 243 -15.27 7.70 -15.85
N TYR A 244 -15.28 8.94 -16.27
CA TYR A 244 -15.15 10.07 -15.35
C TYR A 244 -15.77 11.33 -15.98
N LEU A 245 -15.78 12.42 -15.22
CA LEU A 245 -16.23 13.72 -15.72
C LEU A 245 -15.02 14.63 -15.85
N ASP A 246 -14.91 15.26 -17.02
CA ASP A 246 -13.84 16.22 -17.27
C ASP A 246 -14.09 17.53 -16.48
N PHE A 247 -13.24 18.51 -16.67
CA PHE A 247 -13.34 19.81 -15.99
C PHE A 247 -14.70 20.49 -16.24
N PHE A 248 -15.30 20.26 -17.41
CA PHE A 248 -16.58 20.85 -17.80
C PHE A 248 -17.78 19.97 -17.44
N LEU A 249 -17.57 18.92 -16.65
CA LEU A 249 -18.57 17.92 -16.24
C LEU A 249 -19.12 17.11 -17.43
N THR A 250 -18.33 17.00 -18.50
CA THR A 250 -18.68 16.18 -19.66
C THR A 250 -18.28 14.71 -19.35
N PRO A 251 -19.19 13.74 -19.57
CA PRO A 251 -18.79 12.33 -19.43
C PRO A 251 -17.76 11.94 -20.48
N VAL A 252 -16.64 11.42 -20.01
CA VAL A 252 -15.52 10.95 -20.84
C VAL A 252 -14.98 9.65 -20.23
N SER A 253 -14.05 9.01 -20.92
CA SER A 253 -13.47 7.76 -20.44
C SER A 253 -11.99 7.67 -20.79
N GLN A 254 -11.30 6.81 -20.04
CA GLN A 254 -9.90 6.50 -20.33
C GLN A 254 -9.68 5.00 -20.21
N ASP A 255 -8.86 4.48 -21.08
CA ASP A 255 -8.36 3.11 -20.99
C ASP A 255 -7.03 3.13 -20.23
N PHE A 256 -6.81 2.11 -19.40
CA PHE A 256 -5.57 1.96 -18.66
C PHE A 256 -5.00 0.55 -18.86
N ASN A 257 -3.68 0.45 -18.76
CA ASN A 257 -2.98 -0.82 -18.77
C ASN A 257 -1.75 -0.71 -17.87
N ASN A 258 -1.82 -1.36 -16.72
CA ASN A 258 -0.73 -1.42 -15.75
C ASN A 258 -0.13 -2.83 -15.80
N THR A 259 1.16 -2.95 -16.00
CA THR A 259 1.83 -4.26 -16.13
C THR A 259 3.11 -4.27 -15.31
N THR A 260 3.39 -5.39 -14.63
CA THR A 260 4.71 -5.66 -14.05
C THR A 260 5.15 -7.06 -14.44
N GLY A 261 6.46 -7.25 -14.48
CA GLY A 261 7.04 -8.57 -14.63
C GLY A 261 8.39 -8.63 -13.96
N SER A 262 8.73 -9.79 -13.42
CA SER A 262 10.04 -10.00 -12.79
C SER A 262 10.56 -11.41 -13.03
N LEU A 263 11.88 -11.48 -13.02
CA LEU A 263 12.63 -12.72 -12.99
C LEU A 263 13.69 -12.58 -11.91
N ASP A 264 13.58 -13.39 -10.87
CA ASP A 264 14.54 -13.44 -9.76
C ASP A 264 15.29 -14.75 -9.82
N ILE A 265 16.62 -14.67 -9.83
CA ILE A 265 17.50 -15.82 -9.81
C ILE A 265 18.29 -15.75 -8.50
N ASN A 266 18.11 -16.74 -7.64
CA ASN A 266 18.82 -16.83 -6.37
C ASN A 266 19.83 -17.96 -6.43
N LYS A 267 21.01 -17.70 -5.91
CA LYS A 267 22.06 -18.71 -5.77
C LYS A 267 22.61 -18.69 -4.34
N ILE A 268 22.55 -19.83 -3.68
CA ILE A 268 23.17 -20.03 -2.37
C ILE A 268 24.59 -20.55 -2.64
N PHE A 269 25.61 -19.70 -2.41
CA PHE A 269 27.01 -20.09 -2.60
C PHE A 269 27.53 -20.84 -1.38
N SER A 270 27.04 -20.48 -0.21
CA SER A 270 27.38 -21.14 1.06
C SER A 270 26.34 -20.76 2.11
N ASP A 271 26.41 -21.34 3.29
CA ASP A 271 25.55 -21.00 4.43
C ASP A 271 25.65 -19.52 4.81
N ARG A 272 26.68 -18.84 4.33
CA ARG A 272 26.93 -17.43 4.67
C ARG A 272 26.81 -16.46 3.50
N TRP A 273 26.56 -16.95 2.28
CA TRP A 273 26.51 -16.07 1.11
C TRP A 273 25.42 -16.49 0.15
N VAL A 274 24.45 -15.58 -0.03
CA VAL A 274 23.38 -15.72 -1.04
C VAL A 274 23.49 -14.55 -2.01
N SER A 275 23.40 -14.83 -3.30
CA SER A 275 23.40 -13.82 -4.35
C SER A 275 22.08 -13.87 -5.09
N ASN A 276 21.52 -12.72 -5.39
CA ASN A 276 20.24 -12.56 -6.09
C ASN A 276 20.43 -11.65 -7.30
N LEU A 277 19.96 -12.11 -8.45
CA LEU A 277 19.83 -11.30 -9.67
C LEU A 277 18.35 -11.08 -9.92
N ASN A 278 17.93 -9.83 -10.02
CA ASN A 278 16.54 -9.47 -10.27
C ASN A 278 16.48 -8.64 -11.55
N PHE A 279 15.67 -9.09 -12.50
CA PHE A 279 15.32 -8.36 -13.72
C PHE A 279 13.84 -8.05 -13.64
N GLY A 280 13.48 -6.79 -13.86
CA GLY A 280 12.08 -6.45 -13.80
C GLY A 280 11.69 -5.31 -14.72
N PHE A 281 10.39 -5.26 -15.00
CA PHE A 281 9.83 -4.14 -15.76
C PHE A 281 8.50 -3.74 -15.16
N SER A 282 8.12 -2.47 -15.37
CA SER A 282 6.78 -1.99 -15.11
C SER A 282 6.35 -1.04 -16.22
N ARG A 283 5.05 -0.98 -16.47
CA ARG A 283 4.44 -0.06 -17.43
C ARG A 283 3.14 0.47 -16.86
N ASP A 284 2.91 1.75 -17.05
CA ASP A 284 1.65 2.44 -16.75
C ASP A 284 1.26 3.20 -18.01
N ASP A 285 0.19 2.74 -18.69
CA ASP A 285 -0.27 3.27 -19.96
C ASP A 285 -1.72 3.73 -19.78
N ILE A 286 -1.99 4.99 -20.06
CA ILE A 286 -3.32 5.60 -20.00
C ILE A 286 -3.60 6.29 -21.33
N LYS A 287 -4.79 6.06 -21.90
CA LYS A 287 -5.24 6.70 -23.14
C LYS A 287 -6.64 7.26 -22.95
N GLN A 288 -6.83 8.51 -23.33
CA GLN A 288 -8.16 9.12 -23.35
C GLN A 288 -8.92 8.63 -24.59
N ASN A 289 -10.22 8.36 -24.43
CA ASN A 289 -11.01 7.83 -25.55
C ASN A 289 -11.61 8.93 -26.43
N GLU A 290 -11.84 10.10 -25.86
CA GLU A 290 -12.48 11.23 -26.56
C GLU A 290 -11.46 12.23 -27.14
N THR A 291 -10.17 12.12 -26.76
CA THR A 291 -9.09 13.00 -27.25
C THR A 291 -7.87 12.15 -27.59
N PRO A 292 -6.88 12.69 -28.30
CA PRO A 292 -5.65 11.94 -28.57
C PRO A 292 -4.67 11.90 -27.40
N ASP A 293 -5.08 12.35 -26.21
CA ASP A 293 -4.20 12.45 -25.04
C ASP A 293 -3.84 11.07 -24.49
N PHE A 294 -2.60 10.91 -24.09
CA PHE A 294 -2.12 9.65 -23.50
C PHE A 294 -0.90 9.89 -22.60
N ASN A 295 -0.64 8.93 -21.73
CA ASN A 295 0.59 8.85 -20.92
C ASN A 295 1.08 7.39 -20.95
N ASP A 296 2.34 7.15 -21.30
CA ASP A 296 2.95 5.82 -21.33
C ASP A 296 4.28 5.87 -20.60
N SER A 297 4.31 5.31 -19.40
CA SER A 297 5.49 5.27 -18.52
C SER A 297 6.02 3.84 -18.48
N LYS A 298 7.29 3.65 -18.83
CA LYS A 298 7.96 2.35 -18.84
C LYS A 298 9.21 2.39 -17.98
N LYS A 299 9.46 1.32 -17.26
CA LYS A 299 10.69 1.17 -16.48
C LYS A 299 11.20 -0.26 -16.65
N LEU A 300 12.47 -0.38 -16.99
CA LEU A 300 13.19 -1.64 -17.06
C LEU A 300 14.33 -1.56 -16.06
N PHE A 301 14.56 -2.60 -15.26
CA PHE A 301 15.66 -2.56 -14.30
C PHE A 301 16.34 -3.91 -14.13
N PHE A 302 17.57 -3.82 -13.66
CA PHE A 302 18.40 -4.94 -13.24
C PHE A 302 18.94 -4.61 -11.85
N GLU A 303 18.89 -5.58 -10.95
CA GLU A 303 19.49 -5.44 -9.62
C GLU A 303 20.28 -6.70 -9.29
N TRP A 304 21.51 -6.50 -8.83
CA TRP A 304 22.36 -7.57 -8.30
C TRP A 304 22.55 -7.31 -6.82
N GLN A 305 22.06 -8.20 -5.98
CA GLN A 305 22.12 -8.09 -4.52
C GLN A 305 22.88 -9.27 -3.94
N ASN A 306 23.70 -9.02 -2.95
CA ASN A 306 24.42 -10.03 -2.20
C ASN A 306 24.10 -9.90 -0.71
N THR A 307 23.73 -11.00 -0.07
CA THR A 307 23.49 -11.09 1.36
C THR A 307 24.59 -11.96 1.96
N ILE A 308 25.34 -11.39 2.89
CA ILE A 308 26.51 -12.02 3.51
C ILE A 308 26.27 -12.08 5.02
N HIS A 309 26.26 -13.27 5.59
CA HIS A 309 26.20 -13.49 7.03
C HIS A 309 27.64 -13.60 7.56
N ALA A 310 28.18 -12.47 8.05
CA ALA A 310 29.54 -12.45 8.62
C ALA A 310 29.62 -13.41 9.82
N ASN A 311 28.53 -13.50 10.58
CA ASN A 311 28.30 -14.50 11.62
C ASN A 311 26.79 -14.54 11.90
N ASP A 312 26.37 -15.33 12.89
CA ASP A 312 24.93 -15.55 13.20
C ASP A 312 24.20 -14.27 13.62
N ASN A 313 24.92 -13.24 14.03
CA ASN A 313 24.36 -12.00 14.54
C ASN A 313 24.68 -10.79 13.67
N HIS A 314 25.31 -10.99 12.51
CA HIS A 314 25.79 -9.90 11.66
C HIS A 314 25.57 -10.22 10.19
N GLN A 315 24.68 -9.47 9.55
CA GLN A 315 24.32 -9.62 8.14
C GLN A 315 24.61 -8.33 7.37
N ILE A 316 25.21 -8.46 6.21
CA ILE A 316 25.48 -7.35 5.30
C ILE A 316 24.72 -7.64 4.00
N VAL A 317 23.97 -6.63 3.51
CA VAL A 317 23.31 -6.67 2.21
C VAL A 317 23.95 -5.57 1.36
N ALA A 318 24.43 -5.91 0.17
CA ALA A 318 25.03 -4.92 -0.74
C ALA A 318 24.53 -5.18 -2.16
N GLY A 319 24.29 -4.12 -2.90
CA GLY A 319 23.77 -4.28 -4.24
C GLY A 319 24.05 -3.13 -5.20
N ILE A 320 23.89 -3.48 -6.47
CA ILE A 320 23.96 -2.57 -7.61
C ILE A 320 22.59 -2.56 -8.29
N TYR A 321 22.10 -1.38 -8.60
CA TYR A 321 20.82 -1.20 -9.28
C TYR A 321 21.04 -0.38 -10.54
N LEU A 322 20.55 -0.86 -11.67
CA LEU A 322 20.56 -0.18 -12.96
C LEU A 322 19.12 -0.10 -13.46
N ALA A 323 18.71 1.04 -14.03
CA ALA A 323 17.38 1.15 -14.60
C ALA A 323 17.37 2.13 -15.76
N ASN A 324 16.46 1.87 -16.68
CA ASN A 324 16.09 2.77 -17.77
C ASN A 324 14.62 3.11 -17.61
N GLU A 325 14.30 4.40 -17.59
CA GLU A 325 12.94 4.91 -17.47
C GLU A 325 12.60 5.70 -18.74
N LYS A 326 11.48 5.36 -19.37
CA LYS A 326 10.97 6.03 -20.56
C LYS A 326 9.58 6.57 -20.27
N PHE A 327 9.31 7.80 -20.71
CA PHE A 327 7.99 8.40 -20.58
C PHE A 327 7.65 9.16 -21.86
N ASP A 328 6.53 8.76 -22.47
CA ASP A 328 5.97 9.39 -23.66
C ASP A 328 4.55 9.85 -23.32
N ALA A 329 4.19 11.08 -23.67
CA ALA A 329 2.87 11.62 -23.37
C ALA A 329 2.46 12.69 -24.38
N SER A 330 1.16 12.83 -24.58
CA SER A 330 0.56 13.99 -25.23
C SER A 330 -0.62 14.45 -24.38
N ASN A 331 -0.60 15.68 -23.92
CA ASN A 331 -1.67 16.22 -23.06
C ASN A 331 -2.00 17.63 -23.49
N TYR A 332 -3.21 17.84 -23.99
CA TYR A 332 -3.70 19.14 -24.48
C TYR A 332 -2.74 19.76 -25.50
N GLY A 333 -2.14 18.91 -26.37
CA GLY A 333 -1.23 19.37 -27.41
C GLY A 333 0.21 19.60 -26.95
N LEU A 334 0.53 19.28 -25.69
CA LEU A 334 1.91 19.29 -25.19
C LEU A 334 2.47 17.87 -25.28
N ASP A 335 3.44 17.65 -26.15
CA ASP A 335 4.09 16.37 -26.32
C ASP A 335 5.35 16.32 -25.46
N ILE A 336 5.50 15.22 -24.72
CA ILE A 336 6.66 14.98 -23.86
C ILE A 336 7.25 13.61 -24.23
N ALA A 337 8.55 13.55 -24.44
CA ALA A 337 9.27 12.31 -24.65
C ALA A 337 10.57 12.39 -23.85
N THR A 338 10.70 11.56 -22.83
CA THR A 338 11.89 11.54 -21.99
C THR A 338 12.42 10.12 -21.83
N GLU A 339 13.72 10.01 -21.69
CA GLU A 339 14.38 8.76 -21.35
C GLU A 339 15.54 9.10 -20.39
N ALA A 340 15.67 8.33 -19.32
CA ALA A 340 16.72 8.56 -18.34
C ALA A 340 17.22 7.25 -17.75
N ASN A 341 18.53 7.12 -17.66
CA ASN A 341 19.18 5.99 -17.01
C ASN A 341 19.47 6.33 -15.54
N SER A 342 19.36 5.31 -14.70
CA SER A 342 19.66 5.42 -13.26
C SER A 342 20.64 4.33 -12.86
N THR A 343 21.59 4.69 -12.03
CA THR A 343 22.54 3.74 -11.41
C THR A 343 22.58 4.00 -9.92
N ALA A 344 22.67 2.94 -9.13
CA ALA A 344 22.84 3.10 -7.69
C ALA A 344 23.66 1.99 -7.08
N LEU A 345 24.38 2.34 -6.03
CA LEU A 345 25.06 1.39 -5.14
C LEU A 345 24.45 1.55 -3.75
N TYR A 346 24.17 0.45 -3.08
CA TYR A 346 23.66 0.50 -1.71
C TYR A 346 24.29 -0.57 -0.85
N ILE A 347 24.28 -0.32 0.45
CA ILE A 347 24.73 -1.25 1.47
C ILE A 347 23.82 -1.11 2.68
N GLU A 348 23.51 -2.24 3.30
CA GLU A 348 22.80 -2.30 4.58
C GLU A 348 23.55 -3.25 5.49
N ASP A 349 23.70 -2.87 6.74
CA ASP A 349 24.42 -3.64 7.77
C ASP A 349 23.48 -3.85 8.96
N ILE A 350 23.23 -5.10 9.32
CA ILE A 350 22.33 -5.50 10.38
C ILE A 350 23.13 -6.26 11.44
N ILE A 351 23.19 -5.71 12.66
CA ILE A 351 23.95 -6.28 13.77
C ILE A 351 23.02 -6.50 14.97
N ASN A 352 23.03 -7.71 15.51
CA ASN A 352 22.32 -8.07 16.74
C ASN A 352 23.35 -8.50 17.78
N ARG A 353 23.44 -7.81 18.92
CA ARG A 353 24.41 -8.14 19.95
C ARG A 353 23.78 -8.00 21.35
N GLY A 354 23.45 -9.11 21.95
CA GLY A 354 22.78 -9.13 23.24
C GLY A 354 21.42 -8.44 23.16
N LYS A 355 21.27 -7.36 23.92
CA LYS A 355 20.03 -6.57 23.92
C LYS A 355 20.00 -5.47 22.84
N HIS A 356 21.06 -5.33 22.07
CA HIS A 356 21.23 -4.25 21.09
C HIS A 356 21.02 -4.78 19.68
N GLN A 357 20.21 -4.06 18.93
CA GLN A 357 19.95 -4.34 17.51
C GLN A 357 20.25 -3.03 16.75
N LEU A 358 21.02 -3.12 15.67
CA LEU A 358 21.38 -1.95 14.89
C LEU A 358 21.23 -2.28 13.41
N LEU A 359 20.60 -1.38 12.68
CA LEU A 359 20.56 -1.44 11.22
C LEU A 359 21.04 -0.09 10.70
N THR A 360 22.02 -0.11 9.80
CA THR A 360 22.47 1.08 9.08
C THR A 360 22.38 0.80 7.58
N ALA A 361 21.94 1.78 6.81
CA ALA A 361 21.87 1.64 5.36
C ALA A 361 22.29 2.94 4.69
N ALA A 362 22.93 2.81 3.54
CA ALA A 362 23.36 3.96 2.75
C ALA A 362 23.23 3.62 1.26
N ARG A 363 22.91 4.65 0.47
CA ARG A 363 22.79 4.53 -0.99
C ARG A 363 23.28 5.79 -1.65
N ILE A 364 24.02 5.61 -2.70
CA ILE A 364 24.40 6.66 -3.64
C ILE A 364 23.65 6.35 -4.95
N SER A 365 22.95 7.34 -5.47
CA SER A 365 22.16 7.19 -6.69
C SER A 365 22.51 8.31 -7.67
N ASN A 366 22.71 7.93 -8.91
CA ASN A 366 22.82 8.86 -10.03
C ASN A 366 21.63 8.60 -10.96
N LYS A 367 20.93 9.65 -11.33
CA LYS A 367 19.91 9.61 -12.39
C LYS A 367 20.25 10.67 -13.41
N GLU A 368 20.28 10.30 -14.66
CA GLU A 368 20.60 11.19 -15.77
C GLU A 368 19.82 12.50 -15.66
N GLY A 369 20.54 13.62 -15.71
CA GLY A 369 19.94 14.96 -15.58
C GLY A 369 19.64 15.42 -14.16
N ILE A 370 19.92 14.61 -13.16
CA ILE A 370 19.62 14.94 -11.74
C ILE A 370 20.82 14.63 -10.85
N UNK A 371 21.17 15.36 -10.03
CA UNK A 371 22.25 15.32 -9.19
C UNK A 371 22.24 14.19 -8.20
N ASP A 372 23.31 13.73 -8.11
CA ASP A 372 23.56 12.63 -7.20
C ASP A 372 23.14 12.94 -5.78
N LYS A 373 22.58 11.95 -5.12
CA LYS A 373 22.14 12.13 -3.72
C LYS A 373 22.49 10.92 -2.84
N UNK A 374 22.80 11.11 -1.73
CA UNK A 374 23.05 10.20 -0.76
C UNK A 374 21.94 10.11 0.13
N THR A 375 21.59 9.04 0.30
CA THR A 375 20.55 8.78 1.30
C THR A 375 21.05 7.74 2.30
N TRP A 376 20.49 7.80 3.52
CA TRP A 376 20.91 6.86 4.58
C TRP A 376 19.81 6.73 5.61
N ASN A 377 19.83 5.61 6.34
CA ASN A 377 19.02 5.46 7.55
C ASN A 377 19.80 4.67 8.60
N ILE A 378 19.50 4.97 9.86
CA ILE A 378 20.03 4.28 11.04
C ILE A 378 18.82 3.92 11.90
N GLU A 379 18.77 2.67 12.33
CA GLU A 379 17.72 2.16 13.20
C GLU A 379 18.36 1.42 14.35
N TYR A 380 17.85 1.66 15.54
CA TYR A 380 18.39 1.03 16.75
C TYR A 380 17.23 0.48 17.59
N GLY A 381 17.38 -0.76 18.00
CA GLY A 381 16.46 -1.42 18.90
C GLY A 381 17.17 -1.81 20.19
N PHE A 382 16.51 -1.59 21.30
CA PHE A 382 17.01 -2.03 22.60
C PHE A 382 15.97 -2.93 23.26
N ILE A 383 16.35 -4.18 23.53
CA ILE A 383 15.49 -5.15 24.19
C ILE A 383 15.53 -4.86 25.68
N ILE A 384 14.51 -4.18 26.20
CA ILE A 384 14.41 -3.83 27.62
C ILE A 384 14.24 -5.14 28.43
N ASN A 385 13.30 -5.97 27.97
CA ASN A 385 13.05 -7.30 28.51
C ASN A 385 12.38 -8.16 27.41
N PRO A 386 12.14 -9.46 27.60
CA PRO A 386 11.60 -10.31 26.53
C PRO A 386 10.28 -9.85 25.92
N SER A 387 9.49 -9.03 26.64
CA SER A 387 8.19 -8.56 26.15
C SER A 387 8.20 -7.08 25.75
N MET A 388 9.35 -6.40 25.75
CA MET A 388 9.37 -4.95 25.50
C MET A 388 10.66 -4.51 24.80
N ARG A 389 10.51 -3.76 23.70
CA ARG A 389 11.63 -3.19 22.95
C ARG A 389 11.42 -1.67 22.76
N LEU A 390 12.50 -0.93 22.87
CA LEU A 390 12.58 0.47 22.48
C LEU A 390 13.16 0.53 21.05
N LEU A 391 12.58 1.35 20.19
CA LEU A 391 12.95 1.50 18.79
C LEU A 391 13.25 2.95 18.50
N LEU A 392 14.39 3.22 17.85
CA LEU A 392 14.79 4.56 17.44
C LEU A 392 15.16 4.51 15.96
N ASN A 393 14.79 5.54 15.20
CA ASN A 393 15.24 5.63 13.82
C ASN A 393 15.52 7.06 13.41
N ALA A 394 16.44 7.22 12.46
CA ALA A 394 16.73 8.49 11.83
C ALA A 394 17.17 8.23 10.40
N GLY A 395 16.87 9.16 9.50
CA GLY A 395 17.26 8.98 8.12
C GLY A 395 17.17 10.25 7.29
N ARG A 396 17.82 10.16 6.14
CA ARG A 396 17.75 11.18 5.08
C ARG A 396 17.25 10.50 3.81
N ALA A 397 16.19 11.06 3.24
CA ALA A 397 15.52 10.54 2.05
C ALA A 397 15.39 11.64 0.99
N THR A 398 15.21 11.22 -0.25
CA THR A 398 15.04 12.17 -1.37
C THR A 398 13.96 11.68 -2.33
N ARG A 399 13.30 12.65 -3.00
CA ARG A 399 12.41 12.39 -4.15
C ARG A 399 12.92 13.19 -5.34
N ASN A 400 13.18 12.52 -6.43
CA ASN A 400 13.56 13.17 -7.69
C ASN A 400 12.30 13.79 -8.35
N PRO A 401 12.44 14.92 -9.05
CA PRO A 401 11.33 15.44 -9.86
C PRO A 401 10.83 14.40 -10.86
N SER A 402 9.53 14.38 -11.07
CA SER A 402 8.89 13.53 -12.06
C SER A 402 8.99 14.16 -13.46
N SER A 403 8.59 13.42 -14.49
CA SER A 403 8.61 13.96 -15.86
C SER A 403 7.66 15.15 -16.02
N PHE A 404 6.50 15.11 -15.37
CA PHE A 404 5.58 16.27 -15.38
C PHE A 404 6.13 17.44 -14.57
N ASP A 405 6.86 17.18 -13.46
CA ASP A 405 7.51 18.28 -12.72
C ASP A 405 8.50 19.02 -13.62
N LEU A 406 9.24 18.29 -14.45
CA LEU A 406 10.28 18.88 -15.31
C LEU A 406 9.73 19.45 -16.62
N TYR A 407 8.81 18.75 -17.29
CA TYR A 407 8.47 19.01 -18.68
C TYR A 407 6.97 19.17 -18.95
N GLY A 408 6.11 18.98 -17.94
CA GLY A 408 4.66 19.13 -18.08
C GLY A 408 4.22 20.60 -18.08
N TYR A 409 2.92 20.81 -17.97
CA TYR A 409 2.37 22.19 -17.89
C TYR A 409 2.96 22.88 -16.65
N GLY A 410 3.62 24.01 -16.87
CA GLY A 410 4.32 24.72 -15.80
C GLY A 410 5.58 24.03 -15.31
N GLY A 411 6.05 23.00 -16.01
CA GLY A 411 7.24 22.27 -15.64
C GLY A 411 8.51 23.13 -15.64
N ASN A 412 9.52 22.66 -14.93
CA ASN A 412 10.76 23.39 -14.77
C ASN A 412 11.95 22.43 -14.77
N PRO A 413 12.72 22.40 -15.87
CA PRO A 413 13.90 21.50 -15.95
C PRO A 413 15.01 21.79 -14.93
N GLU A 414 14.96 22.92 -14.23
CA GLU A 414 15.96 23.29 -13.22
C GLU A 414 15.62 22.75 -11.82
N LEU A 415 14.51 22.01 -11.67
CA LEU A 415 14.10 21.47 -10.37
C LEU A 415 15.16 20.49 -9.83
N THR A 416 15.35 20.56 -8.51
CA THR A 416 16.26 19.67 -7.78
C THR A 416 15.44 18.68 -6.94
N PRO A 417 16.05 17.56 -6.49
CA PRO A 417 15.32 16.64 -5.62
C PRO A 417 14.87 17.26 -4.31
N GLU A 418 13.69 16.87 -3.88
CA GLU A 418 13.22 17.20 -2.54
C GLU A 418 13.97 16.37 -1.50
N UNK A 419 14.23 16.81 -0.33
CA UNK A 419 14.91 16.20 0.71
C UNK A 419 14.07 16.05 1.90
N SER A 420 14.24 15.01 2.49
CA SER A 420 13.54 14.76 3.76
C SER A 420 14.51 14.32 4.85
N LYS A 421 14.26 14.77 6.07
CA LYS A 421 14.92 14.28 7.30
C LYS A 421 13.84 13.73 8.22
N ASN A 422 14.06 12.52 8.69
CA ASN A 422 13.10 11.78 9.51
C ASN A 422 13.77 11.38 10.84
N ILE A 423 13.00 11.46 11.93
CA ILE A 423 13.37 10.93 13.24
C ILE A 423 12.13 10.26 13.81
N GLY A 424 12.32 9.06 14.38
CA GLY A 424 11.25 8.33 15.03
C GLY A 424 11.70 7.65 16.32
N ILE A 425 10.75 7.49 17.24
CA ILE A 425 10.93 6.72 18.47
C ILE A 425 9.69 5.86 18.65
N GLY A 426 9.88 4.62 19.06
CA GLY A 426 8.77 3.71 19.28
C GLY A 426 9.02 2.76 20.42
N ILE A 427 7.94 2.17 20.90
CA ILE A 427 7.99 1.09 21.87
C ILE A 427 7.05 -0.02 21.39
N ALA A 428 7.57 -1.25 21.40
CA ALA A 428 6.81 -2.44 21.02
C ALA A 428 6.75 -3.35 22.25
N MET A 429 5.54 -3.76 22.62
CA MET A 429 5.29 -4.54 23.82
C MET A 429 4.41 -5.75 23.50
N ILE A 430 4.74 -6.90 24.08
CA ILE A 430 3.91 -8.11 24.05
C ILE A 430 3.75 -8.55 25.51
N PRO A 431 2.87 -7.87 26.29
CA PRO A 431 2.72 -8.16 27.71
C PRO A 431 2.23 -9.58 27.99
N SER A 432 1.55 -10.20 27.02
CA SER A 432 1.09 -11.58 27.10
C SER A 432 0.92 -12.14 25.68
N ASP A 433 0.70 -13.45 25.57
CA ASP A 433 0.42 -14.10 24.29
C ASP A 433 -0.85 -13.58 23.61
N LYS A 434 -1.68 -12.84 24.36
CA LYS A 434 -2.97 -12.33 23.89
C LYS A 434 -2.95 -10.84 23.53
N LEU A 435 -1.92 -10.11 23.93
CA LEU A 435 -1.91 -8.65 23.80
C LEU A 435 -0.61 -8.16 23.19
N SER A 436 -0.73 -7.40 22.11
CA SER A 436 0.36 -6.72 21.44
C SER A 436 0.07 -5.22 21.41
N VAL A 437 1.07 -4.40 21.74
CA VAL A 437 0.92 -2.95 21.80
C VAL A 437 2.14 -2.31 21.15
N GLU A 438 1.90 -1.39 20.22
CA GLU A 438 2.97 -0.61 19.59
C GLU A 438 2.59 0.87 19.65
N PHE A 439 3.50 1.71 20.11
CA PHE A 439 3.37 3.17 20.05
C PHE A 439 4.60 3.74 19.36
N SER A 440 4.40 4.75 18.54
CA SER A 440 5.52 5.47 17.93
C SER A 440 5.22 6.95 17.83
N ALA A 441 6.29 7.75 17.85
CA ALA A 441 6.24 9.17 17.56
C ALA A 441 7.23 9.44 16.43
N PHE A 442 6.87 10.35 15.52
CA PHE A 442 7.68 10.66 14.36
C PHE A 442 7.73 12.16 14.10
N SER A 443 8.82 12.59 13.48
CA SER A 443 8.97 13.94 12.97
C SER A 443 9.63 13.85 11.60
N ASN A 444 8.96 14.39 10.59
CA ASN A 444 9.43 14.38 9.22
C ASN A 444 9.52 15.83 8.75
N GLU A 445 10.71 16.26 8.32
CA GLU A 445 10.94 17.62 7.81
C GLU A 445 11.33 17.50 6.34
N ILE A 446 10.52 18.09 5.47
CA ILE A 446 10.72 18.04 4.03
C ILE A 446 11.05 19.45 3.53
N THR A 447 12.17 19.57 2.82
CA THR A 447 12.62 20.85 2.24
C THR A 447 12.64 20.74 0.73
N ASP A 448 12.67 21.88 0.09
CA ASP A 448 12.71 21.99 -1.36
C ASP A 448 11.51 21.31 -2.02
N LEU A 449 10.36 21.36 -1.34
CA LEU A 449 9.10 20.81 -1.89
C LEU A 449 8.80 21.49 -3.23
N ILE A 450 8.49 20.67 -4.22
CA ILE A 450 8.12 21.13 -5.54
C ILE A 450 6.66 21.58 -5.48
N THR A 451 6.42 22.86 -5.77
CA THR A 451 5.11 23.49 -5.66
C THR A 451 4.89 24.45 -6.83
N PHE A 452 3.63 24.52 -7.27
CA PHE A 452 3.21 25.38 -8.37
C PHE A 452 3.06 26.82 -7.89
N ASN A 453 3.72 27.74 -8.57
CA ASN A 453 3.62 29.17 -8.31
C ASN A 453 2.58 29.78 -9.27
N TYR A 454 1.47 30.24 -8.70
CA TYR A 454 0.36 30.79 -9.48
C TYR A 454 0.62 32.19 -10.07
N ASN A 455 1.74 32.84 -9.70
CA ASN A 455 2.08 34.15 -10.23
C ASN A 455 2.67 34.09 -11.65
N ASP A 456 3.44 33.04 -11.93
CA ASP A 456 4.08 32.84 -13.23
C ASP A 456 3.78 31.48 -13.86
N PHE A 457 2.92 30.68 -13.21
CA PHE A 457 2.45 29.39 -13.68
C PHE A 457 3.59 28.39 -13.90
N LYS A 458 4.56 28.34 -12.95
CA LYS A 458 5.71 27.42 -13.00
C LYS A 458 5.91 26.67 -11.68
N LEU A 459 6.58 25.52 -11.77
CA LEU A 459 6.97 24.73 -10.61
C LEU A 459 8.35 25.16 -10.07
N TYR A 460 8.49 25.19 -8.74
CA TYR A 460 9.74 25.56 -8.05
C TYR A 460 9.92 24.74 -6.78
N ASN A 461 11.18 24.59 -6.34
CA ASN A 461 11.54 24.04 -5.04
C ASN A 461 11.48 25.16 -3.98
N ILE A 462 10.28 25.56 -3.57
CA ILE A 462 10.10 26.77 -2.74
C ILE A 462 9.43 26.53 -1.39
N GLU A 463 8.91 25.34 -1.13
CA GLU A 463 8.17 25.11 0.11
C GLU A 463 8.90 24.17 1.05
N GLN A 464 8.46 24.22 2.30
CA GLN A 464 8.93 23.33 3.36
C GLN A 464 7.72 22.82 4.12
N ALA A 465 7.80 21.58 4.55
CA ALA A 465 6.76 21.00 5.38
C ALA A 465 7.39 20.32 6.60
N ARG A 466 6.67 20.34 7.70
CA ARG A 466 7.05 19.59 8.89
C ARG A 466 5.82 18.82 9.37
N ILE A 467 5.97 17.50 9.48
CA ILE A 467 4.89 16.64 9.93
C ILE A 467 5.37 15.95 11.22
N LYS A 468 4.67 16.19 12.30
CA LYS A 468 4.93 15.52 13.58
C LYS A 468 3.69 14.74 13.94
N GLY A 469 3.87 13.55 14.50
CA GLY A 469 2.73 12.76 14.92
C GLY A 469 3.09 11.65 15.88
N ILE A 470 2.03 11.08 16.44
CA ILE A 470 2.11 9.86 17.22
C ILE A 470 1.09 8.88 16.65
N GLU A 471 1.43 7.60 16.68
CA GLU A 471 0.51 6.55 16.31
C GLU A 471 0.56 5.42 17.33
N GLY A 472 -0.54 4.70 17.43
CA GLY A 472 -0.63 3.54 18.31
C GLY A 472 -1.39 2.42 17.64
N HIS A 473 -0.98 1.21 17.94
CA HIS A 473 -1.65 -0.01 17.51
C HIS A 473 -1.73 -0.96 18.70
N ILE A 474 -2.93 -1.42 18.98
CA ILE A 474 -3.19 -2.41 20.03
C ILE A 474 -3.95 -3.57 19.39
N GLU A 475 -3.49 -4.79 19.63
CA GLU A 475 -4.17 -6.00 19.18
C GLU A 475 -4.36 -6.94 20.36
N TYR A 476 -5.59 -7.43 20.50
CA TYR A 476 -5.97 -8.37 21.56
C TYR A 476 -6.61 -9.60 20.97
N LEU A 477 -6.03 -10.76 21.28
CA LEU A 477 -6.44 -12.08 20.78
C LEU A 477 -6.84 -12.95 21.97
N ALA A 478 -8.14 -13.16 22.21
CA ALA A 478 -8.59 -14.01 23.30
C ALA A 478 -10.01 -14.50 23.09
N ASN A 479 -10.26 -15.75 23.46
CA ASN A 479 -11.61 -16.32 23.47
C ASN A 479 -12.32 -16.20 22.12
N ASP A 480 -11.58 -16.50 21.03
CA ASP A 480 -12.07 -16.43 19.63
C ASP A 480 -12.30 -15.00 19.13
N TRP A 481 -11.96 -13.98 19.94
CA TRP A 481 -12.00 -12.59 19.52
C TRP A 481 -10.61 -12.14 19.05
N ASN A 482 -10.59 -11.42 17.95
CA ASN A 482 -9.46 -10.59 17.55
C ASN A 482 -9.96 -9.14 17.51
N VAL A 483 -9.38 -8.31 18.37
CA VAL A 483 -9.75 -6.90 18.47
C VAL A 483 -8.52 -6.06 18.20
N TYR A 484 -8.60 -5.11 17.28
CA TYR A 484 -7.50 -4.18 17.09
C TYR A 484 -8.00 -2.73 17.17
N LEU A 485 -7.12 -1.88 17.66
CA LEU A 485 -7.35 -0.43 17.75
C LEU A 485 -6.12 0.26 17.14
N ASN A 486 -6.35 1.12 16.16
CA ASN A 486 -5.34 2.00 15.58
C ASN A 486 -5.70 3.45 15.85
N ALA A 487 -4.71 4.28 16.16
CA ALA A 487 -4.94 5.70 16.35
C ALA A 487 -3.74 6.47 15.79
N THR A 488 -4.02 7.59 15.15
CA THR A 488 -2.99 8.53 14.66
C THR A 488 -3.39 9.95 15.05
N LEU A 489 -2.45 10.66 15.63
CA LEU A 489 -2.56 12.10 15.91
C LEU A 489 -1.38 12.76 15.19
N GLN A 490 -1.66 13.73 14.31
CA GLN A 490 -0.58 14.34 13.52
C GLN A 490 -0.83 15.83 13.29
N ASN A 491 0.26 16.54 12.99
CA ASN A 491 0.22 17.96 12.67
C ASN A 491 1.01 18.18 11.36
N PRO A 492 0.39 17.91 10.21
CA PRO A 492 1.06 18.07 8.91
C PRO A 492 0.98 19.54 8.48
N LYS A 493 2.07 20.27 8.61
CA LYS A 493 2.09 21.70 8.42
C LYS A 493 3.10 22.12 7.35
N ASN A 494 2.65 22.94 6.42
CA ASN A 494 3.53 23.69 5.53
C ASN A 494 4.15 24.81 6.36
N THR A 495 5.47 24.78 6.54
CA THR A 495 6.15 25.75 7.40
C THR A 495 6.45 27.06 6.68
N THR A 496 6.40 27.08 5.34
CA THR A 496 6.53 28.30 4.54
C THR A 496 5.25 29.13 4.62
N SER A 497 4.11 28.55 4.29
CA SER A 497 2.81 29.26 4.30
C SER A 497 2.16 29.30 5.68
N LYS A 498 2.65 28.52 6.65
CA LYS A 498 2.09 28.36 8.01
C LYS A 498 0.74 27.64 8.05
N GLN A 499 0.29 27.08 6.92
CA GLN A 499 -1.01 26.41 6.80
C GLN A 499 -0.87 24.89 6.94
N MET A 500 -2.00 24.23 7.20
CA MET A 500 -2.07 22.76 7.22
C MET A 500 -1.95 22.23 5.79
N LEU A 501 -1.26 21.12 5.64
CA LEU A 501 -1.24 20.40 4.36
C LEU A 501 -2.65 19.90 4.05
N LEU A 502 -3.05 20.03 2.79
CA LEU A 502 -4.43 19.73 2.36
C LEU A 502 -4.72 18.22 2.41
N ARG A 503 -5.98 17.90 2.72
CA ARG A 503 -6.52 16.52 2.68
C ARG A 503 -5.93 15.58 3.76
N ARG A 504 -5.24 16.12 4.77
CA ARG A 504 -4.71 15.33 5.90
C ARG A 504 -5.51 15.64 7.16
N PRO A 505 -6.25 14.67 7.71
CA PRO A 505 -6.89 14.87 9.02
C PRO A 505 -5.83 14.91 10.12
N LYS A 506 -6.15 15.58 11.22
CA LYS A 506 -5.27 15.62 12.40
C LYS A 506 -5.39 14.35 13.24
N LYS A 507 -6.55 13.70 13.19
CA LYS A 507 -6.84 12.53 14.04
C LYS A 507 -7.56 11.48 13.22
N THR A 508 -7.12 10.24 13.32
CA THR A 508 -7.84 9.08 12.81
C THR A 508 -7.81 7.97 13.86
N VAL A 509 -8.92 7.26 14.00
CA VAL A 509 -9.02 6.11 14.91
C VAL A 509 -9.77 5.02 14.16
N SER A 510 -9.22 3.80 14.13
CA SER A 510 -9.94 2.64 13.61
C SER A 510 -10.01 1.53 14.65
N LEU A 511 -11.13 0.83 14.67
CA LEU A 511 -11.38 -0.29 15.57
C LEU A 511 -11.86 -1.46 14.71
N GLY A 512 -11.21 -2.62 14.86
CA GLY A 512 -11.64 -3.84 14.22
C GLY A 512 -12.03 -4.89 15.24
N LEU A 513 -13.14 -5.56 14.98
CA LEU A 513 -13.65 -6.66 15.81
C LEU A 513 -13.87 -7.86 14.90
N ARG A 514 -13.20 -8.95 15.20
CA ARG A 514 -13.37 -10.22 14.47
C ARG A 514 -13.68 -11.33 15.45
N ARG A 515 -14.61 -12.21 15.08
CA ARG A 515 -14.87 -13.40 15.87
C ARG A 515 -15.36 -14.55 14.97
N SER A 516 -14.92 -15.77 15.30
CA SER A 516 -15.39 -16.99 14.66
C SER A 516 -16.41 -17.69 15.55
N PHE A 517 -17.53 -18.08 14.98
CA PHE A 517 -18.61 -18.82 15.62
C PHE A 517 -18.82 -20.15 14.88
N GLY A 518 -17.90 -21.09 15.04
CA GLY A 518 -17.94 -22.35 14.30
C GLY A 518 -17.73 -22.14 12.80
N LEU A 519 -18.78 -22.29 11.99
CA LEU A 519 -18.69 -22.12 10.54
C LEU A 519 -18.89 -20.67 10.08
N LEU A 520 -19.09 -19.75 11.02
CA LEU A 520 -19.38 -18.35 10.71
C LEU A 520 -18.27 -17.45 11.24
N ASP A 521 -17.70 -16.62 10.38
CA ASP A 521 -16.76 -15.58 10.76
C ASP A 521 -17.46 -14.23 10.64
N PHE A 522 -17.35 -13.42 11.68
CA PHE A 522 -17.88 -12.06 11.74
C PHE A 522 -16.72 -11.06 11.81
N ASN A 523 -16.79 -10.01 11.03
CA ASN A 523 -15.82 -8.92 11.07
C ASN A 523 -16.54 -7.58 11.00
N MET A 524 -16.16 -6.65 11.87
CA MET A 524 -16.64 -5.28 11.86
C MET A 524 -15.46 -4.32 11.95
N ASN A 525 -15.43 -3.33 11.08
CA ASN A 525 -14.42 -2.29 11.09
C ASN A 525 -15.09 -0.93 11.25
N LEU A 526 -14.60 -0.14 12.21
CA LEU A 526 -15.03 1.24 12.44
C LEU A 526 -13.86 2.18 12.14
N LEU A 527 -14.15 3.31 11.51
CA LEU A 527 -13.17 4.35 11.25
C LEU A 527 -13.76 5.71 11.60
N PHE A 528 -13.10 6.42 12.50
CA PHE A 528 -13.31 7.85 12.70
C PHE A 528 -12.17 8.60 12.02
N SER A 529 -12.51 9.62 11.23
CA SER A 529 -11.54 10.53 10.63
C SER A 529 -11.97 11.98 10.86
N ASP A 530 -11.05 12.77 11.40
CA ASP A 530 -11.27 14.19 11.73
C ASP A 530 -11.45 15.02 10.45
N SER A 531 -11.97 16.22 10.61
CA SER A 531 -12.10 17.19 9.51
C SER A 531 -10.73 17.54 8.92
N ARG A 532 -10.75 17.99 7.66
CA ARG A 532 -9.53 18.33 6.93
C ARG A 532 -9.79 19.50 5.99
N MET A 533 -8.72 20.21 5.65
CA MET A 533 -8.81 21.30 4.67
C MET A 533 -8.58 20.76 3.27
N ASP A 534 -9.26 21.34 2.28
CA ASP A 534 -9.05 21.04 0.87
C ASP A 534 -8.83 22.34 0.07
N PHE A 535 -8.59 22.20 -1.21
CA PHE A 535 -8.33 23.31 -2.11
C PHE A 535 -9.47 24.37 -2.03
N GLY A 536 -9.10 25.64 -2.23
CA GLY A 536 -10.04 26.74 -2.13
C GLY A 536 -10.41 27.14 -0.71
N GLY A 537 -9.67 26.64 0.30
CA GLY A 537 -9.94 26.96 1.70
C GLY A 537 -11.17 26.26 2.26
N VAL A 538 -11.65 25.22 1.59
CA VAL A 538 -12.85 24.47 2.00
C VAL A 538 -12.49 23.50 3.12
N ARG A 539 -13.31 23.45 4.17
CA ARG A 539 -13.20 22.46 5.23
C ARG A 539 -14.14 21.29 4.92
N LEU A 540 -13.59 20.09 4.86
CA LEU A 540 -14.36 18.84 4.76
C LEU A 540 -14.62 18.32 6.18
N ASP A 541 -15.85 17.91 6.45
CA ASP A 541 -16.27 17.50 7.79
C ASP A 541 -15.65 16.16 8.23
N ASP A 542 -15.64 15.94 9.52
CA ASP A 542 -15.29 14.65 10.12
C ASP A 542 -16.39 13.62 9.82
N TYR A 543 -16.03 12.34 9.86
CA TYR A 543 -16.98 11.27 9.56
C TYR A 543 -16.64 9.99 10.33
N VAL A 544 -17.64 9.10 10.42
CA VAL A 544 -17.50 7.75 11.01
C VAL A 544 -18.03 6.73 10.01
N LEU A 545 -17.20 5.76 9.65
CA LEU A 545 -17.59 4.63 8.80
C LEU A 545 -17.67 3.34 9.61
N CYS A 546 -18.66 2.51 9.27
CA CYS A 546 -18.79 1.16 9.82
C CYS A 546 -18.98 0.19 8.65
N ASN A 547 -18.11 -0.83 8.57
CA ASN A 547 -18.21 -1.90 7.57
C ASN A 547 -18.37 -3.23 8.31
N ILE A 548 -19.25 -4.10 7.82
CA ILE A 548 -19.49 -5.43 8.40
C ILE A 548 -19.36 -6.47 7.28
N THR A 549 -18.60 -7.53 7.56
CA THR A 549 -18.49 -8.70 6.69
C THR A 549 -18.79 -9.95 7.51
N VAL A 550 -19.61 -10.81 6.96
CA VAL A 550 -19.92 -12.12 7.53
C VAL A 550 -19.53 -13.18 6.49
N GLN A 551 -18.82 -14.19 6.92
CA GLN A 551 -18.34 -15.26 6.07
C GLN A 551 -18.83 -16.59 6.64
N TYR A 552 -19.50 -17.38 5.81
CA TYR A 552 -20.08 -18.66 6.22
C TYR A 552 -19.42 -19.79 5.42
N HIS A 553 -18.78 -20.72 6.15
CA HIS A 553 -18.16 -21.91 5.59
C HIS A 553 -19.21 -23.01 5.49
N LEU A 554 -19.94 -23.04 4.38
CA LEU A 554 -21.01 -24.03 4.15
C LEU A 554 -20.47 -25.46 4.27
N ASN A 555 -19.27 -25.70 3.75
CA ASN A 555 -18.47 -26.92 3.92
C ASN A 555 -17.03 -26.61 3.47
N GLU A 556 -16.18 -27.65 3.37
CA GLU A 556 -14.78 -27.49 3.00
C GLU A 556 -14.56 -26.89 1.61
N ARG A 557 -15.58 -26.97 0.75
CA ARG A 557 -15.50 -26.54 -0.66
C ARG A 557 -16.20 -25.21 -0.93
N TRP A 558 -17.21 -24.85 -0.14
CA TRP A 558 -18.04 -23.68 -0.41
C TRP A 558 -17.97 -22.65 0.70
N LEU A 559 -17.71 -21.44 0.31
CA LEU A 559 -17.69 -20.27 1.19
C LEU A 559 -18.65 -19.23 0.65
N ILE A 560 -19.48 -18.66 1.53
CA ILE A 560 -20.39 -17.55 1.20
C ILE A 560 -19.95 -16.34 2.02
N ARG A 561 -19.86 -15.19 1.40
CA ARG A 561 -19.47 -13.96 2.08
C ARG A 561 -20.46 -12.85 1.78
N ALA A 562 -20.98 -12.20 2.83
CA ALA A 562 -21.87 -11.04 2.72
C ALA A 562 -21.18 -9.84 3.36
N THR A 563 -21.18 -8.72 2.67
CA THR A 563 -20.53 -7.49 3.12
C THR A 563 -21.50 -6.32 3.02
N ILE A 564 -21.52 -5.47 4.05
CA ILE A 564 -22.20 -4.18 3.98
C ILE A 564 -21.15 -3.12 4.35
N ASN A 565 -20.84 -2.27 3.40
CA ASN A 565 -19.93 -1.15 3.60
C ASN A 565 -20.74 0.11 3.92
N ASN A 566 -20.22 0.96 4.80
CA ASN A 566 -20.90 2.18 5.24
C ASN A 566 -22.30 1.87 5.78
N VAL A 567 -22.37 1.01 6.79
CA VAL A 567 -23.63 0.48 7.37
C VAL A 567 -24.57 1.62 7.79
N THR A 568 -24.04 2.70 8.32
CA THR A 568 -24.79 3.85 8.83
C THR A 568 -25.23 4.82 7.73
N ASP A 569 -24.83 4.58 6.47
CA ASP A 569 -25.11 5.44 5.31
C ASP A 569 -24.58 6.87 5.53
N GLU A 570 -23.38 6.95 6.04
CA GLU A 570 -22.70 8.24 6.30
C GLU A 570 -22.41 8.96 4.98
N THR A 571 -22.76 10.23 4.89
CA THR A 571 -22.40 11.09 3.76
C THR A 571 -21.14 11.86 4.13
N TYR A 572 -20.08 11.70 3.36
CA TYR A 572 -18.77 12.30 3.66
C TYR A 572 -18.02 12.60 2.38
N MET A 573 -16.96 13.37 2.47
CA MET A 573 -16.09 13.68 1.33
C MET A 573 -14.64 13.48 1.68
N LEU A 574 -13.87 12.93 0.74
CA LEU A 574 -12.41 12.82 0.83
C LEU A 574 -11.72 13.92 0.03
N ALA A 575 -12.42 14.50 -0.93
CA ALA A 575 -11.98 15.62 -1.76
C ALA A 575 -13.21 16.49 -2.07
N ASN A 576 -13.03 17.82 -2.07
CA ASN A 576 -14.13 18.75 -2.29
C ASN A 576 -14.79 18.54 -3.64
N ASN A 577 -16.11 18.52 -3.67
CA ASN A 577 -16.96 18.29 -4.84
C ASN A 577 -16.89 16.86 -5.41
N TYR A 578 -16.29 15.91 -4.68
CA TYR A 578 -16.28 14.50 -5.09
C TYR A 578 -17.09 13.66 -4.10
N ASN A 579 -17.99 12.87 -4.65
CA ASN A 579 -18.82 11.96 -3.86
C ASN A 579 -18.00 10.75 -3.38
N THR A 580 -18.42 10.18 -2.27
CA THR A 580 -17.97 8.87 -1.79
C THR A 580 -19.16 7.91 -1.82
N ALA A 581 -18.88 6.62 -1.72
CA ALA A 581 -19.92 5.60 -1.73
C ALA A 581 -20.84 5.74 -0.53
N GLN A 582 -22.15 5.69 -0.77
CA GLN A 582 -23.16 5.52 0.27
C GLN A 582 -23.12 4.07 0.75
N ARG A 583 -24.16 3.61 1.48
CA ARG A 583 -24.23 2.22 1.93
C ARG A 583 -24.24 1.28 0.72
N GLN A 584 -23.35 0.29 0.72
CA GLN A 584 -23.25 -0.69 -0.36
C GLN A 584 -23.24 -2.10 0.22
N GLY A 585 -23.93 -3.01 -0.46
CA GLY A 585 -23.99 -4.41 -0.06
C GLY A 585 -23.51 -5.34 -1.16
N TYR A 586 -22.84 -6.42 -0.76
CA TYR A 586 -22.26 -7.40 -1.70
C TYR A 586 -22.48 -8.81 -1.16
N LEU A 587 -22.69 -9.76 -2.08
CA LEU A 587 -22.79 -11.18 -1.76
C LEU A 587 -21.85 -11.96 -2.68
N GLY A 588 -20.97 -12.75 -2.08
CA GLY A 588 -19.96 -13.50 -2.80
C GLY A 588 -19.98 -14.99 -2.48
N PHE A 589 -19.52 -15.77 -3.44
CA PHE A 589 -19.44 -17.23 -3.37
C PHE A 589 -18.05 -17.65 -3.83
N VAL A 590 -17.44 -18.58 -3.10
CA VAL A 590 -16.14 -19.15 -3.48
C VAL A 590 -16.24 -20.65 -3.45
N TYR A 591 -15.76 -21.29 -4.50
CA TYR A 591 -15.74 -22.74 -4.64
C TYR A 591 -14.30 -23.24 -4.80
N ARG A 592 -13.92 -24.22 -3.97
CA ARG A 592 -12.61 -24.88 -3.96
C ARG A 592 -12.85 -26.39 -4.02
N PRO A 593 -12.68 -27.04 -5.19
CA PRO A 593 -12.97 -28.48 -5.28
C PRO A 593 -11.98 -29.37 -4.51
N THR A 594 -10.77 -28.87 -4.28
CA THR A 594 -9.73 -29.58 -3.48
C THR A 594 -9.45 -28.76 -2.23
N PRO A 595 -9.78 -29.27 -1.05
CA PRO A 595 -9.53 -28.54 0.20
C PRO A 595 -8.04 -28.41 0.56
#